data_171644bdca938b8630580d7aa46722e8
#
_entry.id   171644bdca938b8630580d7aa46722e8
#
_cell.length_a   1.000
_cell.length_b   1.000
_cell.length_c   1.000
_cell.angle_alpha   90.00
_cell.angle_beta   90.00
_cell.angle_gamma   90.00
#
_symmetry.space_group_name_H-M   'P 1'
#
loop_
_entity.id
_entity.type
_entity.pdbx_description
1 polymer ?
#
loop_
_entity_poly.entity_id
_entity_poly.type
_entity_poly.pdbx_seq_one_letter_code
_entity_poly.pdbx_strand_id
1 'polypeptide(L)'
;MPADLHPTFERAVLLVPHLQVQNANAISSPMTWGFPSITAFVGLMAALERKLGADCGLQFNGVGVVCHRFEAQTHRGYTHSFHLSRNPIRKDGSTAGIVEEGRIHLDISLVFDVNLSSHFADDAARQQLAQTVADLLATMRIAGGSVIAPHTPHARRALQPQLRLEAQEPKQQCEEFAQLSRRLLPGFALVARDDLLQAHRHTLSERQTDGQPTPATVLDAWLDLSRINTRAVRGTVSPVEGETLAPQAANAKPTAAERIEWQRDARPGWLVPVPVGYAALSALHPAGSVAQARDATTPLRFVESVFSIGQWISPHRLRNAAQLIWWPTYDEATGLYRCRNACAPKTFKGNATALTVEPTAATSFETASV
;
A
#
# COMPACT_ATOMS: atom_id res chain seq x y z
N MET A 1 18.65 23.64 41.42
CA MET A 1 18.21 22.51 40.63
C MET A 1 17.72 23.07 39.32
N PRO A 2 18.37 22.87 38.16
CA PRO A 2 17.78 23.24 36.91
C PRO A 2 16.53 22.39 36.68
N ALA A 3 15.43 23.03 36.30
CA ALA A 3 14.22 22.35 35.94
C ALA A 3 14.52 21.37 34.81
N ASP A 4 14.14 20.10 34.97
CA ASP A 4 14.17 19.09 33.93
C ASP A 4 13.22 19.60 32.83
N LEU A 5 13.76 20.32 31.84
CA LEU A 5 13.07 20.69 30.63
C LEU A 5 12.89 19.39 29.85
N HIS A 6 11.72 18.76 30.03
CA HIS A 6 11.32 17.68 29.12
C HIS A 6 11.42 18.21 27.69
N PRO A 7 12.09 17.51 26.79
CA PRO A 7 12.23 17.96 25.41
C PRO A 7 10.83 18.13 24.80
N THR A 8 10.59 19.31 24.25
CA THR A 8 9.41 19.52 23.43
C THR A 8 9.64 18.86 22.07
N PHE A 9 8.58 18.31 21.50
CA PHE A 9 8.64 17.66 20.18
C PHE A 9 7.85 18.47 19.17
N GLU A 10 8.41 18.58 17.97
CA GLU A 10 7.78 19.19 16.81
C GLU A 10 7.59 18.18 15.70
N ARG A 11 6.52 18.31 14.92
CA ARG A 11 6.29 17.42 13.78
C ARG A 11 7.31 17.70 12.69
N ALA A 12 7.82 16.62 12.09
CA ALA A 12 8.78 16.69 11.02
C ALA A 12 8.55 15.55 10.01
N VAL A 13 9.05 15.75 8.81
CA VAL A 13 9.04 14.76 7.73
C VAL A 13 10.48 14.35 7.42
N LEU A 14 10.76 13.05 7.52
CA LEU A 14 12.05 12.46 7.15
C LEU A 14 11.91 11.70 5.83
N LEU A 15 12.65 12.12 4.82
CA LEU A 15 12.77 11.44 3.53
C LEU A 15 14.09 10.67 3.47
N VAL A 16 14.02 9.36 3.20
CA VAL A 16 15.16 8.53 2.81
C VAL A 16 14.93 8.05 1.37
N PRO A 17 15.59 8.65 0.39
CA PRO A 17 15.35 8.40 -1.02
C PRO A 17 16.11 7.16 -1.54
N HIS A 18 15.57 6.51 -2.57
CA HIS A 18 16.23 5.52 -3.43
C HIS A 18 16.98 4.39 -2.69
N LEU A 19 16.29 3.73 -1.76
CA LEU A 19 16.79 2.50 -1.16
C LEU A 19 16.64 1.35 -2.17
N GLN A 20 17.75 0.78 -2.60
CA GLN A 20 17.74 -0.40 -3.47
C GLN A 20 17.67 -1.66 -2.61
N VAL A 21 16.59 -2.43 -2.79
CA VAL A 21 16.32 -3.63 -2.01
C VAL A 21 16.36 -4.84 -2.91
N GLN A 22 17.24 -5.77 -2.62
CA GLN A 22 17.41 -7.01 -3.35
C GLN A 22 16.69 -8.16 -2.63
N ASN A 23 15.93 -8.97 -3.39
CA ASN A 23 15.24 -10.15 -2.90
C ASN A 23 14.25 -9.90 -1.75
N ALA A 24 13.51 -8.79 -1.81
CA ALA A 24 12.39 -8.58 -0.90
C ALA A 24 11.29 -9.64 -1.14
N ASN A 25 10.46 -9.89 -0.14
CA ASN A 25 9.33 -10.80 -0.25
C ASN A 25 8.24 -10.19 -1.15
N ALA A 26 7.92 -10.86 -2.25
CA ALA A 26 6.85 -10.48 -3.16
C ALA A 26 5.50 -11.11 -2.79
N ILE A 27 5.45 -12.16 -1.95
CA ILE A 27 4.20 -12.77 -1.46
C ILE A 27 3.77 -11.98 -0.24
N SER A 28 2.87 -11.02 -0.44
CA SER A 28 2.42 -10.12 0.62
C SER A 28 1.37 -10.74 1.56
N SER A 29 0.66 -11.78 1.09
CA SER A 29 -0.32 -12.55 1.86
C SER A 29 -0.64 -13.86 1.12
N PRO A 30 -1.45 -14.78 1.71
CA PRO A 30 -1.91 -15.98 1.01
C PRO A 30 -2.66 -15.72 -0.30
N MET A 31 -3.26 -14.54 -0.47
CA MET A 31 -4.07 -14.20 -1.65
C MET A 31 -3.49 -13.07 -2.52
N THR A 32 -2.35 -12.48 -2.14
CA THR A 32 -1.77 -11.35 -2.87
C THR A 32 -0.26 -11.49 -3.05
N TRP A 33 0.23 -11.09 -4.22
CA TRP A 33 1.64 -11.05 -4.53
C TRP A 33 1.99 -9.82 -5.38
N GLY A 34 3.28 -9.52 -5.50
CA GLY A 34 3.83 -8.40 -6.24
C GLY A 34 4.61 -7.49 -5.31
N PHE A 35 3.99 -6.43 -4.80
CA PHE A 35 4.66 -5.53 -3.86
C PHE A 35 4.54 -6.05 -2.41
N PRO A 36 5.58 -5.85 -1.55
CA PRO A 36 5.51 -6.25 -0.15
C PRO A 36 4.33 -5.63 0.60
N SER A 37 3.83 -6.33 1.63
CA SER A 37 2.78 -5.81 2.49
C SER A 37 3.20 -4.50 3.16
N ILE A 38 2.24 -3.58 3.31
CA ILE A 38 2.49 -2.32 4.03
C ILE A 38 2.91 -2.55 5.48
N THR A 39 2.47 -3.66 6.08
CA THR A 39 2.87 -4.06 7.44
C THR A 39 4.38 -4.31 7.57
N ALA A 40 5.06 -4.68 6.47
CA ALA A 40 6.51 -4.86 6.47
C ALA A 40 7.25 -3.52 6.63
N PHE A 41 6.73 -2.44 6.05
CA PHE A 41 7.30 -1.10 6.18
C PHE A 41 7.02 -0.49 7.54
N VAL A 42 5.82 -0.68 8.08
CA VAL A 42 5.49 -0.28 9.46
C VAL A 42 6.32 -1.07 10.47
N GLY A 43 6.52 -2.37 10.25
CA GLY A 43 7.41 -3.20 11.06
C GLY A 43 8.88 -2.78 10.98
N LEU A 44 9.34 -2.37 9.78
CA LEU A 44 10.67 -1.78 9.58
C LEU A 44 10.84 -0.49 10.39
N MET A 45 9.85 0.42 10.33
CA MET A 45 9.82 1.66 11.09
C MET A 45 9.97 1.41 12.59
N ALA A 46 9.17 0.49 13.15
CA ALA A 46 9.27 0.12 14.56
C ALA A 46 10.62 -0.55 14.94
N ALA A 47 11.22 -1.31 14.02
CA ALA A 47 12.54 -1.89 14.21
C ALA A 47 13.65 -0.83 14.14
N LEU A 48 13.52 0.15 13.25
CA LEU A 48 14.41 1.30 13.13
C LEU A 48 14.42 2.14 14.41
N GLU A 49 13.23 2.49 14.93
CA GLU A 49 13.07 3.24 16.18
C GLU A 49 13.75 2.55 17.35
N ARG A 50 13.54 1.23 17.52
CA ARG A 50 14.23 0.44 18.56
C ARG A 50 15.75 0.43 18.42
N LYS A 51 16.27 0.43 17.19
CA LYS A 51 17.71 0.45 16.92
C LYS A 51 18.35 1.81 17.16
N LEU A 52 17.62 2.89 16.90
CA LEU A 52 18.04 4.26 17.18
C LEU A 52 18.10 4.53 18.69
N GLY A 53 17.23 3.86 19.47
CA GLY A 53 17.11 4.05 20.92
C GLY A 53 16.26 5.28 21.28
N ALA A 54 15.80 5.31 22.52
CA ALA A 54 14.88 6.35 23.02
C ALA A 54 15.51 7.76 23.02
N ASP A 55 16.82 7.85 23.17
CA ASP A 55 17.56 9.11 23.28
C ASP A 55 17.93 9.75 21.94
N CYS A 56 17.55 9.11 20.81
CA CYS A 56 17.89 9.62 19.49
C CYS A 56 17.16 10.92 19.12
N GLY A 57 16.14 11.34 19.88
CA GLY A 57 15.36 12.54 19.64
C GLY A 57 14.34 12.43 18.49
N LEU A 58 14.08 11.22 17.98
CA LEU A 58 13.05 10.91 16.98
C LEU A 58 12.03 9.93 17.53
N GLN A 59 10.75 10.21 17.31
CA GLN A 59 9.65 9.29 17.53
C GLN A 59 8.91 9.11 16.19
N PHE A 60 8.69 7.86 15.78
CA PHE A 60 8.09 7.56 14.47
C PHE A 60 6.58 7.34 14.59
N ASN A 61 5.79 8.11 13.82
CA ASN A 61 4.34 8.03 13.80
C ASN A 61 3.82 7.19 12.64
N GLY A 62 4.51 7.23 11.49
CA GLY A 62 4.08 6.52 10.31
C GLY A 62 5.11 6.53 9.18
N VAL A 63 4.86 5.72 8.15
CA VAL A 63 5.75 5.57 7.01
C VAL A 63 4.97 5.55 5.70
N GLY A 64 5.41 6.35 4.73
CA GLY A 64 4.98 6.30 3.34
C GLY A 64 6.02 5.60 2.47
N VAL A 65 5.57 4.87 1.46
CA VAL A 65 6.44 4.19 0.50
C VAL A 65 6.15 4.66 -0.92
N VAL A 66 7.21 5.01 -1.63
CA VAL A 66 7.18 5.34 -3.06
C VAL A 66 8.05 4.38 -3.81
N CYS A 67 7.47 3.67 -4.77
CA CYS A 67 8.18 2.74 -5.64
C CYS A 67 8.61 3.47 -6.93
N HIS A 68 9.91 3.48 -7.21
CA HIS A 68 10.52 4.05 -8.42
C HIS A 68 10.72 2.99 -9.49
N ARG A 69 11.15 1.80 -9.05
CA ARG A 69 11.39 0.65 -9.91
C ARG A 69 11.12 -0.63 -9.15
N PHE A 70 10.62 -1.63 -9.87
CA PHE A 70 10.49 -2.99 -9.33
C PHE A 70 10.83 -4.02 -10.42
N GLU A 71 11.27 -5.18 -9.96
CA GLU A 71 11.56 -6.32 -10.83
C GLU A 71 11.18 -7.59 -10.06
N ALA A 72 10.00 -8.14 -10.38
CA ALA A 72 9.55 -9.39 -9.78
C ALA A 72 10.34 -10.56 -10.41
N GLN A 73 10.87 -11.44 -9.55
CA GLN A 73 11.62 -12.63 -9.97
C GLN A 73 10.64 -13.74 -10.35
N THR A 74 10.06 -13.59 -11.54
CA THR A 74 9.06 -14.51 -12.08
C THR A 74 9.44 -15.00 -13.47
N HIS A 75 9.03 -16.22 -13.78
CA HIS A 75 9.07 -16.76 -15.12
C HIS A 75 7.68 -16.68 -15.75
N ARG A 76 7.61 -16.20 -16.99
CA ARG A 76 6.37 -16.16 -17.76
C ARG A 76 6.39 -17.26 -18.82
N GLY A 77 5.73 -18.37 -18.48
CA GLY A 77 5.39 -19.43 -19.43
C GLY A 77 3.92 -19.30 -19.87
N TYR A 78 3.21 -20.42 -19.92
CA TYR A 78 1.75 -20.45 -20.06
C TYR A 78 1.05 -19.79 -18.86
N THR A 79 1.61 -19.97 -17.66
CA THR A 79 1.25 -19.27 -16.43
C THR A 79 2.46 -18.52 -15.89
N HIS A 80 2.24 -17.58 -14.98
CA HIS A 80 3.32 -16.97 -14.20
C HIS A 80 3.69 -17.90 -13.04
N SER A 81 4.99 -18.17 -12.88
CA SER A 81 5.55 -18.92 -11.75
C SER A 81 6.71 -18.16 -11.13
N PHE A 82 6.95 -18.36 -9.84
CA PHE A 82 8.14 -17.84 -9.17
C PHE A 82 9.36 -18.66 -9.50
N HIS A 83 10.53 -18.06 -9.34
CA HIS A 83 11.77 -18.81 -9.44
C HIS A 83 11.91 -19.77 -8.26
N LEU A 84 12.47 -20.95 -8.55
CA LEU A 84 12.77 -21.93 -7.53
C LEU A 84 13.97 -21.46 -6.69
N SER A 85 13.85 -21.54 -5.38
CA SER A 85 14.92 -21.26 -4.44
C SER A 85 15.33 -22.52 -3.72
N ARG A 86 16.66 -22.70 -3.56
CA ARG A 86 17.22 -23.75 -2.73
C ARG A 86 17.46 -23.19 -1.33
N ASN A 87 16.77 -23.75 -0.35
CA ASN A 87 16.97 -23.37 1.05
C ASN A 87 18.31 -23.87 1.61
N PRO A 88 18.85 -23.21 2.65
CA PRO A 88 20.02 -23.69 3.36
C PRO A 88 19.81 -25.09 3.95
N ILE A 89 20.91 -25.79 4.20
CA ILE A 89 20.91 -27.08 4.90
C ILE A 89 20.26 -26.93 6.28
N ARG A 90 19.42 -27.87 6.65
CA ARG A 90 18.76 -27.91 7.96
C ARG A 90 19.76 -28.17 9.08
N LYS A 91 19.36 -27.92 10.34
CA LYS A 91 20.19 -28.09 11.53
C LYS A 91 20.70 -29.53 11.71
N ASP A 92 19.95 -30.50 11.21
CA ASP A 92 20.27 -31.93 11.24
C ASP A 92 21.19 -32.38 10.08
N GLY A 93 21.66 -31.43 9.24
CA GLY A 93 22.49 -31.70 8.08
C GLY A 93 21.73 -32.20 6.85
N SER A 94 20.42 -32.37 6.92
CA SER A 94 19.59 -32.78 5.77
C SER A 94 19.41 -31.64 4.76
N THR A 95 19.24 -32.00 3.50
CA THR A 95 18.96 -31.04 2.43
C THR A 95 17.53 -30.52 2.57
N ALA A 96 17.36 -29.19 2.62
CA ALA A 96 16.04 -28.59 2.53
C ALA A 96 15.45 -28.76 1.12
N GLY A 97 14.12 -28.85 1.04
CA GLY A 97 13.41 -28.92 -0.23
C GLY A 97 13.64 -27.67 -1.08
N ILE A 98 13.53 -27.82 -2.39
CA ILE A 98 13.43 -26.70 -3.33
C ILE A 98 11.98 -26.19 -3.24
N VAL A 99 11.82 -24.88 -3.08
CA VAL A 99 10.51 -24.23 -2.99
C VAL A 99 10.42 -23.06 -3.97
N GLU A 100 9.23 -22.75 -4.42
CA GLU A 100 8.95 -21.46 -5.08
C GLU A 100 8.95 -20.36 -4.04
N GLU A 101 9.74 -19.31 -4.27
CA GLU A 101 9.77 -18.14 -3.43
C GLU A 101 9.47 -16.89 -4.25
N GLY A 102 8.44 -16.16 -3.84
CA GLY A 102 8.13 -14.86 -4.42
C GLY A 102 9.17 -13.83 -3.99
N ARG A 103 10.07 -13.46 -4.89
CA ARG A 103 11.12 -12.45 -4.68
C ARG A 103 10.93 -11.28 -5.63
N ILE A 104 11.31 -10.10 -5.17
CA ILE A 104 11.24 -8.86 -5.93
C ILE A 104 12.45 -7.97 -5.62
N HIS A 105 12.99 -7.34 -6.65
CA HIS A 105 13.96 -6.24 -6.49
C HIS A 105 13.20 -4.92 -6.53
N LEU A 106 13.59 -3.98 -5.68
CA LEU A 106 12.90 -2.71 -5.53
C LEU A 106 13.89 -1.55 -5.51
N ASP A 107 13.51 -0.43 -6.10
CA ASP A 107 14.06 0.90 -5.81
C ASP A 107 12.92 1.71 -5.21
N ILE A 108 13.04 2.06 -3.94
CA ILE A 108 11.99 2.73 -3.15
C ILE A 108 12.52 3.93 -2.40
N SER A 109 11.65 4.91 -2.17
CA SER A 109 11.85 5.95 -1.18
C SER A 109 10.92 5.76 -0.01
N LEU A 110 11.43 6.01 1.20
CA LEU A 110 10.65 6.01 2.43
C LEU A 110 10.48 7.44 2.93
N VAL A 111 9.25 7.77 3.31
CA VAL A 111 8.89 9.06 3.91
C VAL A 111 8.30 8.77 5.28
N PHE A 112 8.94 9.24 6.34
CA PHE A 112 8.46 9.03 7.70
C PHE A 112 7.83 10.31 8.24
N ASP A 113 6.68 10.17 8.88
CA ASP A 113 6.11 11.17 9.78
C ASP A 113 6.74 10.94 11.16
N VAL A 114 7.42 11.95 11.69
CA VAL A 114 8.15 11.84 12.95
C VAL A 114 7.88 13.03 13.85
N ASN A 115 8.01 12.83 15.17
CA ASN A 115 8.17 13.90 16.13
C ASN A 115 9.68 14.06 16.40
N LEU A 116 10.18 15.26 16.24
CA LEU A 116 11.58 15.62 16.40
C LEU A 116 11.75 16.45 17.67
N SER A 117 12.72 16.06 18.50
CA SER A 117 13.07 16.83 19.70
C SER A 117 13.59 18.22 19.34
N SER A 118 13.18 19.23 20.10
CA SER A 118 13.63 20.62 19.97
C SER A 118 15.14 20.85 20.05
N HIS A 119 15.89 19.85 20.52
CA HIS A 119 17.36 19.89 20.51
C HIS A 119 17.96 19.93 19.09
N PHE A 120 17.20 19.52 18.06
CA PHE A 120 17.62 19.55 16.65
C PHE A 120 17.10 20.79 15.91
N ALA A 121 17.22 21.97 16.54
CA ALA A 121 16.78 23.22 15.92
C ALA A 121 17.63 23.63 14.69
N ASP A 122 18.93 23.23 14.66
CA ASP A 122 19.85 23.53 13.60
C ASP A 122 19.70 22.60 12.38
N ASP A 123 19.78 23.16 11.17
CA ASP A 123 19.67 22.41 9.91
C ASP A 123 20.80 21.39 9.73
N ALA A 124 22.01 21.70 10.19
CA ALA A 124 23.15 20.79 10.09
C ALA A 124 22.94 19.57 11.01
N ALA A 125 22.44 19.78 12.22
CA ALA A 125 22.13 18.71 13.16
C ALA A 125 20.99 17.80 12.60
N ARG A 126 19.96 18.38 12.00
CA ARG A 126 18.88 17.60 11.32
C ARG A 126 19.42 16.80 10.15
N GLN A 127 20.32 17.38 9.35
CA GLN A 127 20.91 16.68 8.22
C GLN A 127 21.80 15.51 8.68
N GLN A 128 22.57 15.70 9.75
CA GLN A 128 23.36 14.64 10.35
C GLN A 128 22.50 13.49 10.87
N LEU A 129 21.41 13.80 11.57
CA LEU A 129 20.45 12.81 12.07
C LEU A 129 19.79 12.04 10.92
N ALA A 130 19.37 12.74 9.86
CA ALA A 130 18.82 12.11 8.66
C ALA A 130 19.81 11.13 8.01
N GLN A 131 21.11 11.49 7.96
CA GLN A 131 22.15 10.61 7.44
C GLN A 131 22.36 9.39 8.35
N THR A 132 22.37 9.58 9.66
CA THR A 132 22.46 8.46 10.64
C THR A 132 21.33 7.45 10.45
N VAL A 133 20.11 7.94 10.24
CA VAL A 133 18.94 7.08 9.95
C VAL A 133 19.12 6.33 8.62
N ALA A 134 19.59 6.99 7.58
CA ALA A 134 19.81 6.37 6.27
C ALA A 134 20.91 5.30 6.33
N ASP A 135 21.99 5.56 7.03
CA ASP A 135 23.11 4.63 7.23
C ASP A 135 22.66 3.40 8.01
N LEU A 136 21.83 3.58 9.05
CA LEU A 136 21.25 2.48 9.81
C LEU A 136 20.30 1.63 8.95
N LEU A 137 19.43 2.27 8.17
CA LEU A 137 18.53 1.58 7.22
C LEU A 137 19.31 0.74 6.20
N ALA A 138 20.47 1.23 5.74
CA ALA A 138 21.34 0.48 4.82
C ALA A 138 21.85 -0.85 5.42
N THR A 139 21.88 -0.98 6.73
CA THR A 139 22.27 -2.22 7.44
C THR A 139 21.08 -3.14 7.76
N MET A 140 19.86 -2.67 7.51
CA MET A 140 18.63 -3.41 7.87
C MET A 140 18.11 -4.22 6.67
N ARG A 141 17.15 -5.09 6.96
CA ARG A 141 16.38 -5.80 5.93
C ARG A 141 15.03 -5.13 5.75
N ILE A 142 14.65 -4.91 4.49
CA ILE A 142 13.34 -4.34 4.12
C ILE A 142 12.50 -5.46 3.48
N ALA A 143 11.37 -5.77 4.10
CA ALA A 143 10.51 -6.88 3.66
C ALA A 143 11.29 -8.20 3.43
N GLY A 144 12.29 -8.48 4.28
CA GLY A 144 13.16 -9.65 4.16
C GLY A 144 14.30 -9.52 3.15
N GLY A 145 14.28 -8.51 2.27
CA GLY A 145 15.34 -8.22 1.31
C GLY A 145 16.50 -7.44 1.93
N SER A 146 17.67 -7.49 1.27
CA SER A 146 18.88 -6.76 1.67
C SER A 146 18.94 -5.41 0.99
N VAL A 147 19.25 -4.36 1.74
CA VAL A 147 19.57 -3.06 1.15
C VAL A 147 20.98 -3.12 0.56
N ILE A 148 21.10 -2.70 -0.68
CA ILE A 148 22.39 -2.69 -1.41
C ILE A 148 22.75 -1.28 -1.85
N ALA A 149 24.03 -1.06 -2.10
CA ALA A 149 24.50 0.22 -2.65
C ALA A 149 23.83 0.48 -4.02
N PRO A 150 23.49 1.73 -4.35
CA PRO A 150 22.91 2.07 -5.65
C PRO A 150 23.85 1.70 -6.80
N HIS A 151 23.37 0.89 -7.74
CA HIS A 151 24.15 0.52 -8.93
C HIS A 151 24.15 1.60 -10.01
N THR A 152 23.11 2.42 -10.04
CA THR A 152 23.00 3.53 -10.98
C THR A 152 23.61 4.79 -10.39
N PRO A 153 24.41 5.53 -11.15
CA PRO A 153 24.96 6.82 -10.69
C PRO A 153 23.81 7.84 -10.63
N HIS A 154 23.08 7.85 -9.53
CA HIS A 154 22.23 8.99 -9.21
C HIS A 154 23.12 10.18 -8.81
N ALA A 155 22.70 11.38 -9.17
CA ALA A 155 23.35 12.57 -8.63
C ALA A 155 23.34 12.46 -7.08
N ARG A 156 24.48 12.64 -6.43
CA ARG A 156 24.61 12.51 -4.96
C ARG A 156 23.52 13.24 -4.20
N ARG A 157 23.08 14.40 -4.73
CA ARG A 157 21.98 15.19 -4.16
C ARG A 157 20.62 14.46 -4.17
N ALA A 158 20.37 13.62 -5.16
CA ALA A 158 19.11 12.85 -5.25
C ALA A 158 19.03 11.77 -4.18
N LEU A 159 20.17 11.21 -3.75
CA LEU A 159 20.26 10.17 -2.73
C LEU A 159 20.36 10.72 -1.30
N GLN A 160 20.51 12.04 -1.13
CA GLN A 160 20.70 12.65 0.17
C GLN A 160 19.39 12.61 0.99
N PRO A 161 19.38 12.00 2.19
CA PRO A 161 18.23 12.03 3.07
C PRO A 161 17.93 13.46 3.53
N GLN A 162 16.71 13.74 3.95
CA GLN A 162 16.30 15.06 4.44
C GLN A 162 15.33 14.91 5.62
N LEU A 163 15.60 15.67 6.67
CA LEU A 163 14.70 15.83 7.81
C LEU A 163 14.29 17.31 7.88
N ARG A 164 12.98 17.57 7.75
CA ARG A 164 12.43 18.92 7.72
C ARG A 164 11.30 19.03 8.74
N LEU A 165 11.28 20.11 9.50
CA LEU A 165 10.12 20.46 10.32
C LEU A 165 8.90 20.69 9.43
N GLU A 166 7.74 20.25 9.88
CA GLU A 166 6.48 20.49 9.21
C GLU A 166 5.98 21.88 9.53
N ALA A 167 5.59 22.64 8.52
CA ALA A 167 5.01 23.97 8.71
C ALA A 167 3.70 23.88 9.51
N GLN A 168 3.40 24.94 10.29
CA GLN A 168 2.16 25.01 11.06
C GLN A 168 0.93 25.29 10.17
N GLU A 169 1.13 26.08 9.12
CA GLU A 169 0.07 26.51 8.22
C GLU A 169 -0.21 25.43 7.13
N PRO A 170 -1.47 24.98 6.95
CA PRO A 170 -1.82 23.95 5.97
C PRO A 170 -1.43 24.30 4.53
N LYS A 171 -1.45 25.57 4.17
CA LYS A 171 -1.03 26.04 2.83
C LYS A 171 0.47 25.82 2.62
N GLN A 172 1.28 26.18 3.61
CA GLN A 172 2.72 25.99 3.59
C GLN A 172 3.09 24.51 3.60
N GLN A 173 2.38 23.65 4.37
CA GLN A 173 2.54 22.19 4.32
C GLN A 173 2.35 21.64 2.90
N CYS A 174 1.31 22.14 2.19
CA CYS A 174 1.07 21.74 0.80
C CYS A 174 2.21 22.17 -0.14
N GLU A 175 2.75 23.38 0.05
CA GLU A 175 3.86 23.92 -0.76
C GLU A 175 5.17 23.14 -0.49
N GLU A 176 5.47 22.87 0.76
CA GLU A 176 6.63 22.06 1.18
C GLU A 176 6.55 20.63 0.65
N PHE A 177 5.35 20.01 0.75
CA PHE A 177 5.13 18.68 0.18
C PHE A 177 5.24 18.68 -1.34
N ALA A 178 4.79 19.73 -2.02
CA ALA A 178 4.98 19.88 -3.47
C ALA A 178 6.47 19.94 -3.87
N GLN A 179 7.32 20.51 -3.02
CA GLN A 179 8.78 20.47 -3.23
C GLN A 179 9.37 19.08 -2.95
N LEU A 180 8.94 18.43 -1.86
CA LEU A 180 9.36 17.07 -1.52
C LEU A 180 8.94 16.09 -2.61
N SER A 181 7.70 16.20 -3.11
CA SER A 181 7.15 15.28 -4.12
C SER A 181 7.95 15.27 -5.43
N ARG A 182 8.63 16.36 -5.78
CA ARG A 182 9.52 16.41 -6.95
C ARG A 182 10.73 15.48 -6.82
N ARG A 183 11.19 15.24 -5.58
CA ARG A 183 12.28 14.29 -5.30
C ARG A 183 11.82 12.83 -5.31
N LEU A 184 10.52 12.62 -5.27
CA LEU A 184 9.88 11.30 -5.33
C LEU A 184 9.50 10.90 -6.76
N LEU A 185 9.88 11.71 -7.76
CA LEU A 185 9.61 11.46 -9.17
C LEU A 185 10.88 11.03 -9.93
N PRO A 186 10.75 10.12 -10.91
CA PRO A 186 9.55 9.33 -11.24
C PRO A 186 9.27 8.28 -10.16
N GLY A 187 8.01 8.09 -9.80
CA GLY A 187 7.63 7.11 -8.79
C GLY A 187 6.13 7.09 -8.53
N PHE A 188 5.69 6.06 -7.84
CA PHE A 188 4.31 5.87 -7.43
C PHE A 188 4.23 5.56 -5.93
N ALA A 189 3.40 6.30 -5.24
CA ALA A 189 3.06 6.10 -3.84
C ALA A 189 1.96 5.06 -3.71
N LEU A 190 2.10 4.12 -2.77
CA LEU A 190 1.02 3.22 -2.40
C LEU A 190 0.17 3.87 -1.29
N VAL A 191 -1.11 4.05 -1.56
CA VAL A 191 -2.06 4.67 -0.63
C VAL A 191 -3.32 3.81 -0.47
N ALA A 192 -4.02 3.92 0.67
CA ALA A 192 -5.29 3.23 0.87
C ALA A 192 -6.42 3.90 0.08
N ARG A 193 -7.37 3.09 -0.39
CA ARG A 193 -8.59 3.54 -1.07
C ARG A 193 -9.82 2.82 -0.51
N ASP A 194 -9.95 2.83 0.82
CA ASP A 194 -11.14 2.31 1.50
C ASP A 194 -12.41 3.04 1.04
N ASP A 195 -12.29 4.32 0.65
CA ASP A 195 -13.35 5.12 0.04
C ASP A 195 -13.90 4.46 -1.24
N LEU A 196 -13.00 4.05 -2.15
CA LEU A 196 -13.41 3.38 -3.39
C LEU A 196 -13.98 1.98 -3.14
N LEU A 197 -13.47 1.26 -2.15
CA LEU A 197 -13.99 -0.04 -1.77
C LEU A 197 -15.45 0.07 -1.30
N GLN A 198 -15.76 1.04 -0.43
CA GLN A 198 -17.12 1.26 0.05
C GLN A 198 -18.05 1.79 -1.04
N ALA A 199 -17.60 2.75 -1.84
CA ALA A 199 -18.38 3.24 -2.99
C ALA A 199 -18.72 2.12 -3.97
N HIS A 200 -17.76 1.22 -4.25
CA HIS A 200 -17.98 0.10 -5.15
C HIS A 200 -18.98 -0.92 -4.57
N ARG A 201 -18.94 -1.17 -3.26
CA ARG A 201 -19.95 -2.00 -2.58
C ARG A 201 -21.36 -1.46 -2.80
N HIS A 202 -21.56 -0.14 -2.65
CA HIS A 202 -22.86 0.48 -2.93
C HIS A 202 -23.28 0.29 -4.38
N THR A 203 -22.38 0.54 -5.33
CA THR A 203 -22.66 0.34 -6.77
C THR A 203 -23.06 -1.11 -7.09
N LEU A 204 -22.39 -2.10 -6.48
CA LEU A 204 -22.76 -3.50 -6.66
C LEU A 204 -24.14 -3.81 -6.06
N SER A 205 -24.45 -3.27 -4.88
CA SER A 205 -25.77 -3.45 -4.25
C SER A 205 -26.89 -2.85 -5.10
N GLU A 206 -26.68 -1.70 -5.75
CA GLU A 206 -27.65 -1.07 -6.64
C GLU A 206 -27.87 -1.89 -7.92
N ARG A 207 -26.85 -2.52 -8.46
CA ARG A 207 -26.95 -3.38 -9.66
C ARG A 207 -27.71 -4.70 -9.39
N GLN A 208 -27.74 -5.17 -8.15
CA GLN A 208 -28.41 -6.42 -7.76
C GLN A 208 -29.93 -6.29 -7.56
N THR A 209 -30.52 -5.11 -7.79
CA THR A 209 -31.94 -4.83 -7.56
C THR A 209 -32.89 -5.63 -8.47
N ASP A 210 -32.39 -6.25 -9.54
CA ASP A 210 -33.18 -7.02 -10.48
C ASP A 210 -33.29 -8.53 -10.13
N GLY A 211 -33.62 -8.85 -8.87
CA GLY A 211 -34.06 -10.19 -8.51
C GLY A 211 -33.27 -10.97 -7.46
N GLN A 212 -32.23 -10.37 -6.83
CA GLN A 212 -31.54 -10.97 -5.69
C GLN A 212 -31.62 -10.08 -4.44
N PRO A 213 -32.15 -10.60 -3.32
CA PRO A 213 -32.46 -9.78 -2.15
C PRO A 213 -31.28 -9.48 -1.21
N THR A 214 -30.07 -9.95 -1.51
CA THR A 214 -28.94 -9.81 -0.58
C THR A 214 -28.03 -8.66 -1.02
N PRO A 215 -27.85 -7.62 -0.21
CA PRO A 215 -26.93 -6.52 -0.54
C PRO A 215 -25.50 -7.03 -0.67
N ALA A 216 -24.72 -6.45 -1.59
CA ALA A 216 -23.33 -6.82 -1.81
C ALA A 216 -22.50 -6.60 -0.54
N THR A 217 -21.67 -7.57 -0.21
CA THR A 217 -20.74 -7.51 0.92
C THR A 217 -19.49 -6.72 0.56
N VAL A 218 -18.69 -6.34 1.57
CA VAL A 218 -17.34 -5.75 1.34
C VAL A 218 -16.43 -6.74 0.62
N LEU A 219 -16.58 -8.04 0.88
CA LEU A 219 -15.81 -9.09 0.21
C LEU A 219 -16.13 -9.14 -1.29
N ASP A 220 -17.42 -9.05 -1.67
CA ASP A 220 -17.81 -9.01 -3.09
C ASP A 220 -17.17 -7.82 -3.81
N ALA A 221 -17.21 -6.65 -3.19
CA ALA A 221 -16.59 -5.44 -3.73
C ALA A 221 -15.06 -5.58 -3.84
N TRP A 222 -14.41 -6.17 -2.84
CA TRP A 222 -12.98 -6.40 -2.85
C TRP A 222 -12.57 -7.39 -3.95
N LEU A 223 -13.29 -8.50 -4.10
CA LEU A 223 -13.07 -9.49 -5.16
C LEU A 223 -13.27 -8.88 -6.54
N ASP A 224 -14.32 -8.07 -6.72
CA ASP A 224 -14.62 -7.42 -8.00
C ASP A 224 -13.54 -6.37 -8.38
N LEU A 225 -13.06 -5.57 -7.42
CA LEU A 225 -11.97 -4.62 -7.64
C LEU A 225 -10.59 -5.29 -7.77
N SER A 226 -10.41 -6.51 -7.29
CA SER A 226 -9.13 -7.24 -7.38
C SER A 226 -8.88 -7.87 -8.74
N ARG A 227 -9.89 -7.95 -9.60
CA ARG A 227 -9.82 -8.54 -10.94
C ARG A 227 -10.12 -7.52 -12.03
N ILE A 228 -9.74 -7.84 -13.26
CA ILE A 228 -10.13 -7.06 -14.46
C ILE A 228 -11.40 -7.69 -15.01
N ASN A 229 -12.52 -6.99 -14.89
CA ASN A 229 -13.80 -7.45 -15.38
C ASN A 229 -14.00 -7.06 -16.85
N THR A 230 -14.42 -8.02 -17.65
CA THR A 230 -14.85 -7.80 -19.02
C THR A 230 -16.27 -8.35 -19.15
N ARG A 231 -17.21 -7.50 -19.58
CA ARG A 231 -18.63 -7.83 -19.68
C ARG A 231 -19.07 -7.83 -21.13
N ALA A 232 -19.96 -8.75 -21.45
CA ALA A 232 -20.66 -8.77 -22.74
C ALA A 232 -21.74 -7.68 -22.72
N VAL A 233 -21.63 -6.70 -23.61
CA VAL A 233 -22.63 -5.66 -23.81
C VAL A 233 -23.28 -5.86 -25.19
N ARG A 234 -24.60 -5.88 -25.22
CA ARG A 234 -25.33 -5.94 -26.48
C ARG A 234 -25.30 -4.57 -27.16
N GLY A 235 -24.63 -4.48 -28.27
CA GLY A 235 -24.60 -3.29 -29.11
C GLY A 235 -25.60 -3.43 -30.28
N THR A 236 -26.32 -2.38 -30.61
CA THR A 236 -27.09 -2.28 -31.86
C THR A 236 -26.15 -1.81 -32.95
N VAL A 237 -25.93 -2.61 -33.96
CA VAL A 237 -25.18 -2.17 -35.15
C VAL A 237 -26.07 -1.24 -35.92
N SER A 238 -25.77 0.06 -35.98
CA SER A 238 -26.25 0.92 -37.03
C SER A 238 -25.66 0.43 -38.35
N PRO A 239 -26.44 0.27 -39.43
CA PRO A 239 -25.90 -0.15 -40.72
C PRO A 239 -24.81 0.85 -41.14
N VAL A 240 -23.63 0.35 -41.44
CA VAL A 240 -22.58 1.16 -42.07
C VAL A 240 -23.08 1.47 -43.47
N GLU A 241 -23.34 2.75 -43.78
CA GLU A 241 -23.61 3.22 -45.14
C GLU A 241 -22.37 2.89 -45.99
N GLY A 242 -22.50 1.88 -46.86
CA GLY A 242 -21.45 1.60 -47.84
C GLY A 242 -21.28 0.15 -48.33
N GLU A 243 -21.92 -0.85 -47.74
CA GLU A 243 -21.90 -2.19 -48.35
C GLU A 243 -23.15 -2.45 -49.17
N THR A 244 -22.98 -2.37 -50.50
CA THR A 244 -23.96 -2.83 -51.50
C THR A 244 -24.07 -4.36 -51.41
N LEU A 245 -25.03 -4.85 -50.63
CA LEU A 245 -25.44 -6.24 -50.66
C LEU A 245 -26.42 -6.43 -51.85
N ALA A 246 -26.13 -7.44 -52.66
CA ALA A 246 -26.97 -7.85 -53.80
C ALA A 246 -28.43 -8.11 -53.37
N PRO A 247 -29.41 -7.86 -54.28
CA PRO A 247 -30.83 -7.94 -53.93
C PRO A 247 -31.27 -9.40 -53.85
N GLN A 248 -31.45 -9.91 -52.63
CA GLN A 248 -32.23 -11.13 -52.45
C GLN A 248 -33.28 -10.93 -51.34
N ALA A 249 -34.55 -11.17 -51.77
CA ALA A 249 -35.76 -11.28 -50.97
C ALA A 249 -36.31 -10.00 -50.31
N ALA A 250 -37.18 -9.31 -51.05
CA ALA A 250 -38.13 -8.34 -50.55
C ALA A 250 -39.14 -9.06 -49.62
N ASN A 251 -38.96 -9.04 -48.31
CA ASN A 251 -39.95 -9.19 -47.24
C ASN A 251 -39.37 -9.57 -45.85
N ALA A 252 -38.09 -9.45 -45.60
CA ALA A 252 -37.58 -9.57 -44.26
C ALA A 252 -37.35 -8.15 -43.69
N LYS A 253 -38.06 -7.79 -42.59
CA LYS A 253 -37.68 -6.67 -41.73
C LYS A 253 -36.22 -6.86 -41.33
N PRO A 254 -35.34 -5.87 -41.48
CA PRO A 254 -33.97 -5.99 -41.02
C PRO A 254 -34.00 -6.11 -39.50
N THR A 255 -33.86 -7.31 -38.98
CA THR A 255 -33.51 -7.56 -37.57
C THR A 255 -32.08 -7.07 -37.44
N ALA A 256 -31.90 -5.97 -36.73
CA ALA A 256 -30.58 -5.49 -36.37
C ALA A 256 -29.81 -6.66 -35.73
N ALA A 257 -28.74 -7.08 -36.38
CA ALA A 257 -27.92 -8.17 -35.83
C ALA A 257 -27.35 -7.70 -34.50
N GLU A 258 -27.77 -8.36 -33.42
CA GLU A 258 -27.23 -8.09 -32.10
C GLU A 258 -25.75 -8.49 -32.13
N ARG A 259 -24.88 -7.50 -32.00
CA ARG A 259 -23.44 -7.73 -31.83
C ARG A 259 -23.10 -7.68 -30.37
N ILE A 260 -22.46 -8.73 -29.86
CA ILE A 260 -21.92 -8.75 -28.53
C ILE A 260 -20.54 -8.08 -28.56
N GLU A 261 -20.39 -6.98 -27.80
CA GLU A 261 -19.13 -6.30 -27.60
C GLU A 261 -18.62 -6.58 -26.17
N TRP A 262 -17.35 -6.96 -26.06
CA TRP A 262 -16.70 -7.17 -24.79
C TRP A 262 -16.13 -5.85 -24.28
N GLN A 263 -16.79 -5.26 -23.27
CA GLN A 263 -16.35 -4.01 -22.67
C GLN A 263 -15.69 -4.29 -21.32
N ARG A 264 -14.54 -3.63 -21.12
CA ARG A 264 -13.84 -3.66 -19.83
C ARG A 264 -14.47 -2.66 -18.88
N ASP A 265 -14.77 -3.07 -17.64
CA ASP A 265 -15.25 -2.16 -16.62
C ASP A 265 -14.24 -1.04 -16.37
N ALA A 266 -14.72 0.21 -16.31
CA ALA A 266 -13.87 1.37 -15.99
C ALA A 266 -13.34 1.27 -14.57
N ARG A 267 -12.04 1.54 -14.37
CA ARG A 267 -11.39 1.54 -13.07
C ARG A 267 -10.82 2.93 -12.78
N PRO A 268 -10.95 3.44 -11.54
CA PRO A 268 -10.43 4.76 -11.17
C PRO A 268 -8.91 4.72 -10.93
N GLY A 269 -8.14 4.42 -11.98
CA GLY A 269 -6.69 4.35 -11.91
C GLY A 269 -6.13 2.96 -11.57
N TRP A 270 -4.91 2.90 -11.07
CA TRP A 270 -4.20 1.65 -10.81
C TRP A 270 -4.52 1.12 -9.40
N LEU A 271 -5.61 0.41 -9.27
CA LEU A 271 -6.06 -0.23 -8.03
C LEU A 271 -5.42 -1.61 -7.88
N VAL A 272 -5.04 -1.95 -6.65
CA VAL A 272 -4.44 -3.24 -6.29
C VAL A 272 -5.02 -3.74 -4.96
N PRO A 273 -5.27 -5.06 -4.82
CA PRO A 273 -5.57 -5.64 -3.52
C PRO A 273 -4.32 -5.59 -2.63
N VAL A 274 -4.48 -5.15 -1.40
CA VAL A 274 -3.36 -5.04 -0.45
C VAL A 274 -3.74 -5.61 0.92
N PRO A 275 -2.83 -6.37 1.57
CA PRO A 275 -2.98 -6.71 2.97
C PRO A 275 -2.62 -5.49 3.81
N VAL A 276 -3.49 -5.14 4.74
CA VAL A 276 -3.35 -3.92 5.56
C VAL A 276 -3.23 -4.21 7.06
N GLY A 277 -3.23 -5.47 7.46
CA GLY A 277 -3.12 -5.82 8.87
C GLY A 277 -3.45 -7.27 9.16
N TYR A 278 -3.80 -7.52 10.41
CA TYR A 278 -4.10 -8.84 10.94
C TYR A 278 -5.29 -8.78 11.89
N ALA A 279 -6.21 -9.74 11.77
CA ALA A 279 -7.32 -9.93 12.70
C ALA A 279 -7.09 -11.18 13.56
N ALA A 280 -7.45 -11.11 14.83
CA ALA A 280 -7.34 -12.23 15.75
C ALA A 280 -8.28 -13.38 15.38
N LEU A 281 -7.74 -14.60 15.32
CA LEU A 281 -8.47 -15.85 15.20
C LEU A 281 -8.61 -16.55 16.56
N SER A 282 -7.84 -16.14 17.57
CA SER A 282 -7.85 -16.73 18.90
C SER A 282 -7.73 -15.66 19.99
N ALA A 283 -8.00 -16.04 21.22
CA ALA A 283 -7.59 -15.26 22.37
C ALA A 283 -6.05 -15.14 22.45
N LEU A 284 -5.55 -14.22 23.28
CA LEU A 284 -4.12 -14.09 23.54
C LEU A 284 -3.66 -15.29 24.39
N HIS A 285 -2.72 -16.05 23.85
CA HIS A 285 -2.08 -17.15 24.58
C HIS A 285 -0.95 -16.62 25.44
N PRO A 286 -0.85 -17.05 26.72
CA PRO A 286 0.27 -16.67 27.58
C PRO A 286 1.62 -17.09 27.00
N ALA A 287 2.68 -16.39 27.40
CA ALA A 287 4.04 -16.73 27.03
C ALA A 287 4.37 -18.20 27.38
N GLY A 288 5.00 -18.93 26.46
CA GLY A 288 5.41 -20.32 26.60
C GLY A 288 4.28 -21.36 26.55
N SER A 289 3.02 -20.97 26.38
CA SER A 289 1.88 -21.90 26.34
C SER A 289 1.68 -22.60 24.98
N VAL A 290 2.30 -22.06 23.91
CA VAL A 290 2.19 -22.59 22.54
C VAL A 290 3.49 -23.25 22.12
N ALA A 291 3.42 -24.52 21.69
CA ALA A 291 4.58 -25.24 21.18
C ALA A 291 5.10 -24.63 19.87
N GLN A 292 6.42 -24.68 19.67
CA GLN A 292 7.11 -24.15 18.48
C GLN A 292 6.89 -22.66 18.20
N ALA A 293 6.50 -21.87 19.23
CA ALA A 293 6.51 -20.43 19.14
C ALA A 293 7.93 -19.90 18.91
N ARG A 294 8.04 -18.67 18.40
CA ARG A 294 9.33 -18.02 18.12
C ARG A 294 10.23 -17.94 19.37
N ASP A 295 9.63 -17.67 20.50
CA ASP A 295 10.27 -17.65 21.83
C ASP A 295 9.24 -18.08 22.90
N ALA A 296 9.72 -18.32 24.11
CA ALA A 296 8.89 -18.73 25.24
C ALA A 296 8.51 -17.56 26.17
N THR A 297 8.92 -16.32 25.87
CA THR A 297 8.76 -15.15 26.73
C THR A 297 7.70 -14.17 26.27
N THR A 298 7.31 -14.27 24.98
CA THR A 298 6.33 -13.37 24.37
C THR A 298 4.95 -14.04 24.26
N PRO A 299 3.87 -13.39 24.71
CA PRO A 299 2.51 -13.86 24.44
C PRO A 299 2.24 -13.97 22.93
N LEU A 300 1.43 -14.94 22.53
CA LEU A 300 1.17 -15.25 21.13
C LEU A 300 -0.33 -15.22 20.82
N ARG A 301 -0.68 -14.78 19.63
CA ARG A 301 -2.05 -14.84 19.10
C ARG A 301 -2.03 -15.35 17.66
N PHE A 302 -2.92 -16.27 17.33
CA PHE A 302 -3.16 -16.67 15.94
C PHE A 302 -3.97 -15.59 15.25
N VAL A 303 -3.55 -15.24 14.04
CA VAL A 303 -4.13 -14.12 13.27
C VAL A 303 -4.27 -14.50 11.80
N GLU A 304 -5.18 -13.82 11.10
CA GLU A 304 -5.32 -13.90 9.65
C GLU A 304 -5.14 -12.50 9.04
N SER A 305 -4.76 -12.45 7.76
CA SER A 305 -4.54 -11.21 7.03
C SER A 305 -5.84 -10.46 6.78
N VAL A 306 -5.81 -9.15 7.02
CA VAL A 306 -6.90 -8.23 6.68
C VAL A 306 -6.57 -7.52 5.38
N PHE A 307 -7.53 -7.47 4.47
CA PHE A 307 -7.36 -6.92 3.12
C PHE A 307 -8.11 -5.61 2.93
N SER A 308 -7.61 -4.80 2.04
CA SER A 308 -8.26 -3.61 1.49
C SER A 308 -7.86 -3.39 0.03
N ILE A 309 -8.26 -2.28 -0.54
CA ILE A 309 -7.81 -1.81 -1.85
C ILE A 309 -6.81 -0.68 -1.67
N GLY A 310 -5.67 -0.81 -2.30
CA GLY A 310 -4.68 0.23 -2.47
C GLY A 310 -4.72 0.84 -3.86
N GLN A 311 -4.09 1.98 -4.01
CA GLN A 311 -3.90 2.62 -5.31
C GLN A 311 -2.46 3.12 -5.45
N TRP A 312 -1.87 2.89 -6.60
CA TRP A 312 -0.61 3.51 -6.99
C TRP A 312 -0.89 4.89 -7.57
N ILE A 313 -0.40 5.93 -6.89
CA ILE A 313 -0.62 7.34 -7.27
C ILE A 313 0.73 8.04 -7.37
N SER A 314 0.95 8.79 -8.43
CA SER A 314 2.15 9.62 -8.51
C SER A 314 2.15 10.71 -7.42
N PRO A 315 3.26 10.89 -6.66
CA PRO A 315 3.31 11.74 -5.48
C PRO A 315 2.83 13.18 -5.69
N HIS A 316 3.05 13.75 -6.88
CA HIS A 316 2.59 15.12 -7.20
C HIS A 316 1.06 15.29 -7.24
N ARG A 317 0.30 14.18 -7.23
CA ARG A 317 -1.17 14.18 -7.17
C ARG A 317 -1.71 14.21 -5.74
N LEU A 318 -0.86 13.96 -4.77
CA LEU A 318 -1.19 14.09 -3.35
C LEU A 318 -1.07 15.57 -2.92
N ARG A 319 -1.77 15.93 -1.85
CA ARG A 319 -1.81 17.32 -1.35
C ARG A 319 -0.77 17.60 -0.29
N ASN A 320 -0.55 16.63 0.60
CA ASN A 320 0.37 16.74 1.74
C ASN A 320 0.96 15.37 2.09
N ALA A 321 1.93 15.37 2.98
CA ALA A 321 2.60 14.15 3.43
C ALA A 321 1.64 13.16 4.11
N ALA A 322 0.66 13.63 4.86
CA ALA A 322 -0.28 12.77 5.57
C ALA A 322 -1.06 11.83 4.64
N GLN A 323 -1.31 12.24 3.39
CA GLN A 323 -1.97 11.37 2.40
C GLN A 323 -1.08 10.20 1.93
N LEU A 324 0.24 10.32 2.08
CA LEU A 324 1.22 9.29 1.74
C LEU A 324 1.44 8.32 2.91
N ILE A 325 1.32 8.81 4.15
CA ILE A 325 1.74 8.11 5.36
C ILE A 325 0.74 7.03 5.75
N TRP A 326 1.28 5.86 6.12
CA TRP A 326 0.57 4.77 6.77
C TRP A 326 0.99 4.70 8.23
N TRP A 327 0.02 4.55 9.13
CA TRP A 327 0.25 4.40 10.56
C TRP A 327 -0.47 3.17 11.10
N PRO A 328 0.10 2.48 12.10
CA PRO A 328 -0.54 1.32 12.71
C PRO A 328 -1.61 1.76 13.70
N THR A 329 -2.67 0.98 13.78
CA THR A 329 -3.67 1.04 14.85
C THR A 329 -3.87 -0.35 15.40
N TYR A 330 -4.11 -0.47 16.70
CA TYR A 330 -4.47 -1.73 17.34
C TYR A 330 -5.70 -1.54 18.21
N ASP A 331 -6.69 -2.37 17.99
CA ASP A 331 -7.88 -2.46 18.81
C ASP A 331 -7.78 -3.76 19.62
N GLU A 332 -7.57 -3.62 20.91
CA GLU A 332 -7.38 -4.75 21.82
C GLU A 332 -8.67 -5.57 21.98
N ALA A 333 -9.85 -4.93 21.97
CA ALA A 333 -11.13 -5.57 22.17
C ALA A 333 -11.45 -6.57 21.05
N THR A 334 -11.16 -6.19 19.81
CA THR A 334 -11.38 -7.04 18.63
C THR A 334 -10.12 -7.82 18.23
N GLY A 335 -8.96 -7.49 18.79
CA GLY A 335 -7.67 -8.05 18.36
C GLY A 335 -7.28 -7.67 16.93
N LEU A 336 -7.75 -6.53 16.47
CA LEU A 336 -7.49 -6.03 15.11
C LEU A 336 -6.27 -5.10 15.08
N TYR A 337 -5.20 -5.54 14.44
CA TYR A 337 -4.08 -4.69 14.04
C TYR A 337 -4.28 -4.24 12.60
N ARG A 338 -4.34 -2.94 12.34
CA ARG A 338 -4.56 -2.39 11.01
C ARG A 338 -3.67 -1.19 10.72
N CYS A 339 -3.02 -1.19 9.56
CA CYS A 339 -2.38 -0.02 8.99
C CYS A 339 -3.42 0.85 8.29
N ARG A 340 -3.48 2.13 8.64
CA ARG A 340 -4.39 3.13 8.09
C ARG A 340 -3.62 4.17 7.29
N ASN A 341 -4.32 4.80 6.35
CA ASN A 341 -3.80 5.89 5.53
C ASN A 341 -4.94 6.87 5.23
N ALA A 342 -4.69 8.16 5.21
CA ALA A 342 -5.70 9.21 4.98
C ALA A 342 -5.62 9.80 3.57
N CYS A 343 -5.55 8.96 2.53
CA CYS A 343 -5.52 9.47 1.17
C CYS A 343 -6.89 9.96 0.71
N ALA A 344 -6.93 11.24 0.29
CA ALA A 344 -8.02 11.81 -0.50
C ALA A 344 -7.39 12.49 -1.74
N PRO A 345 -7.12 11.76 -2.83
CA PRO A 345 -6.46 12.32 -3.99
C PRO A 345 -7.30 13.43 -4.61
N LYS A 346 -6.62 14.43 -5.22
CA LYS A 346 -7.29 15.48 -5.98
C LYS A 346 -8.11 14.85 -7.10
N THR A 347 -9.41 15.13 -7.14
CA THR A 347 -10.25 14.73 -8.27
C THR A 347 -9.76 15.42 -9.54
N PHE A 348 -9.44 14.64 -10.56
CA PHE A 348 -9.24 15.19 -11.90
C PHE A 348 -10.59 15.75 -12.38
N LYS A 349 -10.63 17.03 -12.76
CA LYS A 349 -11.74 17.60 -13.54
C LYS A 349 -11.64 17.02 -14.95
N GLY A 350 -12.20 15.85 -15.13
CA GLY A 350 -12.40 15.20 -16.41
C GLY A 350 -13.59 14.30 -16.24
N ASN A 351 -14.77 14.76 -16.69
CA ASN A 351 -16.05 14.07 -16.83
C ASN A 351 -16.22 12.75 -16.03
N ALA A 352 -16.39 12.88 -14.72
CA ALA A 352 -17.03 11.87 -13.89
C ALA A 352 -17.82 12.62 -12.83
N THR A 353 -19.09 12.34 -12.75
CA THR A 353 -20.05 12.88 -11.78
C THR A 353 -19.46 12.84 -10.38
N ALA A 354 -19.20 13.99 -9.79
CA ALA A 354 -18.60 14.12 -8.48
C ALA A 354 -19.54 13.56 -7.41
N LEU A 355 -19.21 12.43 -6.81
CA LEU A 355 -19.76 12.03 -5.53
C LEU A 355 -18.97 12.76 -4.44
N THR A 356 -19.54 13.84 -3.94
CA THR A 356 -19.07 14.54 -2.76
C THR A 356 -19.41 13.69 -1.54
N VAL A 357 -18.41 13.00 -0.97
CA VAL A 357 -18.57 12.36 0.34
C VAL A 357 -18.02 13.31 1.37
N GLU A 358 -18.91 13.88 2.19
CA GLU A 358 -18.53 14.61 3.41
C GLU A 358 -17.81 13.65 4.38
N PRO A 359 -16.84 14.12 5.16
CA PRO A 359 -16.18 13.30 6.16
C PRO A 359 -17.17 12.98 7.29
N THR A 360 -17.73 11.78 7.27
CA THR A 360 -18.57 11.29 8.35
C THR A 360 -17.70 11.07 9.58
N ALA A 361 -18.06 11.77 10.67
CA ALA A 361 -17.52 11.55 12.01
C ALA A 361 -17.60 10.08 12.39
N ALA A 362 -16.61 9.63 13.16
CA ALA A 362 -16.48 8.27 13.64
C ALA A 362 -17.82 7.76 14.22
N THR A 363 -18.48 6.89 13.45
CA THR A 363 -19.64 6.16 13.94
C THR A 363 -19.16 4.77 14.35
N SER A 364 -19.39 4.44 15.61
CA SER A 364 -19.22 3.16 16.24
C SER A 364 -19.81 2.04 15.37
N PHE A 365 -18.97 1.04 15.05
CA PHE A 365 -19.44 -0.19 14.42
C PHE A 365 -20.18 -1.03 15.44
N GLU A 366 -21.49 -1.15 15.28
CA GLU A 366 -22.29 -2.18 15.94
C GLU A 366 -21.88 -3.55 15.41
N THR A 367 -21.62 -4.42 16.35
CA THR A 367 -21.36 -5.85 16.17
C THR A 367 -22.58 -6.52 15.58
N ALA A 368 -22.47 -7.07 14.38
CA ALA A 368 -23.36 -8.12 13.90
C ALA A 368 -22.68 -9.47 14.13
N SER A 369 -23.21 -10.19 15.11
CA SER A 369 -22.93 -11.60 15.35
C SER A 369 -23.42 -12.44 14.17
N VAL A 370 -22.59 -13.27 13.61
CA VAL A 370 -22.76 -14.71 13.36
C VAL A 370 -21.38 -15.33 13.20
#